data_3991982dee158379dd07ec35369c4ab1
#
_entry.id   3991982dee158379dd07ec35369c4ab1
#
_cell.length_a   1.000
_cell.length_b   1.000
_cell.length_c   1.000
_cell.angle_alpha   90.00
_cell.angle_beta   90.00
_cell.angle_gamma   90.00
#
_symmetry.space_group_name_H-M   'P 1'
#
loop_
_entity.id
_entity.type
_entity.pdbx_description
1 polymer ?
#
loop_
_entity_poly.entity_id
_entity_poly.type
_entity_poly.pdbx_seq_one_letter_code
_entity_poly.pdbx_strand_id
1 'polypeptide(L)'
;EYSPYEENERMFFTIDNARRIDYLRERIESMKECISEDEYMFILASLIIAADAVSNVPAVYGCYLKKFKTKADKALKILPIHKNDTYANKKSKTYNKDVLDQDFLASFKSDLVYLDPPYNERQYSKNYFPLNIIAKTPEQLKTEEPLKGKTGIPSDCFLSPFCRKKEVIQA
;
A
#
# COMPACT_ATOMS: atom_id res chain seq x y z
N GLU A 1 -5.23 -8.09 -12.61
CA GLU A 1 -3.96 -8.81 -12.61
C GLU A 1 -3.68 -9.55 -11.29
N TYR A 2 -4.33 -9.20 -10.19
CA TYR A 2 -4.14 -9.82 -8.87
C TYR A 2 -5.28 -10.74 -8.45
N SER A 3 -6.10 -11.15 -9.40
CA SER A 3 -7.15 -12.15 -9.25
C SER A 3 -7.00 -13.25 -10.31
N PRO A 4 -7.57 -14.45 -10.13
CA PRO A 4 -7.49 -15.55 -11.08
C PRO A 4 -8.42 -15.29 -12.27
N TYR A 5 -8.00 -14.39 -13.17
CA TYR A 5 -8.71 -14.07 -14.39
C TYR A 5 -7.83 -14.39 -15.61
N GLU A 6 -8.36 -15.17 -16.56
CA GLU A 6 -7.65 -15.67 -17.75
C GLU A 6 -6.40 -16.50 -17.38
N GLU A 7 -5.23 -16.18 -17.99
CA GLU A 7 -3.97 -16.87 -17.76
C GLU A 7 -3.27 -16.49 -16.45
N ASN A 8 -3.71 -15.41 -15.80
CA ASN A 8 -3.12 -14.92 -14.55
C ASN A 8 -3.82 -15.53 -13.34
N GLU A 9 -3.28 -16.61 -12.81
CA GLU A 9 -3.81 -17.28 -11.61
C GLU A 9 -3.31 -16.66 -10.30
N ARG A 10 -3.12 -15.34 -10.25
CA ARG A 10 -2.68 -14.67 -9.03
C ARG A 10 -3.86 -14.49 -8.06
N MET A 11 -3.90 -15.33 -7.07
CA MET A 11 -5.03 -15.43 -6.15
C MET A 11 -4.92 -14.49 -4.93
N PHE A 12 -4.50 -13.24 -5.13
CA PHE A 12 -4.49 -12.24 -4.04
C PHE A 12 -5.90 -11.82 -3.63
N PHE A 13 -6.80 -11.73 -4.60
CA PHE A 13 -8.22 -11.40 -4.40
C PHE A 13 -9.09 -12.36 -5.21
N THR A 14 -10.34 -12.56 -4.79
CA THR A 14 -11.35 -13.18 -5.66
C THR A 14 -11.68 -12.25 -6.83
N ILE A 15 -12.19 -12.79 -7.92
CA ILE A 15 -12.59 -12.00 -9.11
C ILE A 15 -13.58 -10.91 -8.71
N ASP A 16 -14.57 -11.25 -7.88
CA ASP A 16 -15.61 -10.30 -7.45
C ASP A 16 -15.04 -9.17 -6.59
N ASN A 17 -14.13 -9.49 -5.66
CA ASN A 17 -13.49 -8.48 -4.84
C ASN A 17 -12.53 -7.61 -5.67
N ALA A 18 -11.77 -8.19 -6.61
CA ALA A 18 -10.93 -7.42 -7.52
C ALA A 18 -11.73 -6.42 -8.35
N ARG A 19 -12.83 -6.86 -8.98
CA ARG A 19 -13.75 -5.97 -9.72
C ARG A 19 -14.33 -4.86 -8.85
N ARG A 20 -14.65 -5.16 -7.58
CA ARG A 20 -15.13 -4.15 -6.63
C ARG A 20 -14.03 -3.14 -6.28
N ILE A 21 -12.78 -3.60 -6.10
CA ILE A 21 -11.63 -2.72 -5.85
C ILE A 21 -11.46 -1.76 -7.04
N ASP A 22 -11.42 -2.28 -8.26
CA ASP A 22 -11.25 -1.48 -9.48
C ASP A 22 -12.38 -0.45 -9.61
N TYR A 23 -13.63 -0.89 -9.51
CA TYR A 23 -14.79 0.01 -9.58
C TYR A 23 -14.74 1.12 -8.52
N LEU A 24 -14.46 0.77 -7.26
CA LEU A 24 -14.39 1.75 -6.18
C LEU A 24 -13.21 2.70 -6.35
N ARG A 25 -12.07 2.20 -6.85
CA ARG A 25 -10.89 3.04 -7.13
C ARG A 25 -11.18 4.07 -8.22
N GLU A 26 -11.85 3.67 -9.30
CA GLU A 26 -12.32 4.57 -10.36
C GLU A 26 -13.31 5.62 -9.83
N ARG A 27 -14.26 5.19 -8.98
CA ARG A 27 -15.21 6.11 -8.35
C ARG A 27 -14.54 7.13 -7.44
N ILE A 28 -13.54 6.73 -6.65
CA ILE A 28 -12.76 7.62 -5.80
C ILE A 28 -12.03 8.65 -6.67
N GLU A 29 -11.38 8.21 -7.74
CA GLU A 29 -10.69 9.12 -8.66
C GLU A 29 -11.64 10.13 -9.32
N SER A 30 -12.82 9.68 -9.76
CA SER A 30 -13.82 10.57 -10.38
C SER A 30 -14.38 11.64 -9.42
N MET A 31 -14.23 11.45 -8.11
CA MET A 31 -14.67 12.42 -7.10
C MET A 31 -13.59 13.43 -6.72
N LYS A 32 -12.34 13.24 -7.16
CA LYS A 32 -11.18 14.00 -6.73
C LYS A 32 -11.34 15.52 -6.86
N GLU A 33 -11.98 15.98 -7.95
CA GLU A 33 -12.25 17.39 -8.19
C GLU A 33 -13.41 17.95 -7.34
N CYS A 34 -14.21 17.09 -6.70
CA CYS A 34 -15.41 17.46 -5.95
C CYS A 34 -15.25 17.40 -4.44
N ILE A 35 -14.13 16.88 -3.94
CA ILE A 35 -13.85 16.69 -2.52
C ILE A 35 -12.48 17.27 -2.16
N SER A 36 -12.24 17.54 -0.88
CA SER A 36 -10.93 17.98 -0.41
C SER A 36 -9.89 16.85 -0.52
N GLU A 37 -8.60 17.23 -0.52
CA GLU A 37 -7.50 16.26 -0.52
C GLU A 37 -7.57 15.33 0.70
N ASP A 38 -7.89 15.85 1.88
CA ASP A 38 -8.04 15.05 3.10
C ASP A 38 -9.17 14.02 2.98
N GLU A 39 -10.31 14.40 2.40
CA GLU A 39 -11.43 13.49 2.15
C GLU A 39 -11.05 12.42 1.12
N TYR A 40 -10.38 12.81 0.03
CA TYR A 40 -9.88 11.88 -0.96
C TYR A 40 -8.94 10.86 -0.34
N MET A 41 -7.94 11.29 0.43
CA MET A 41 -6.99 10.41 1.10
C MET A 41 -7.66 9.51 2.13
N PHE A 42 -8.66 10.02 2.86
CA PHE A 42 -9.42 9.23 3.82
C PHE A 42 -10.23 8.10 3.17
N ILE A 43 -10.91 8.39 2.05
CA ILE A 43 -11.69 7.39 1.33
C ILE A 43 -10.76 6.36 0.68
N LEU A 44 -9.65 6.79 0.09
CA LEU A 44 -8.64 5.91 -0.50
C LEU A 44 -8.02 4.98 0.56
N ALA A 45 -7.65 5.50 1.72
CA ALA A 45 -7.16 4.70 2.84
C ALA A 45 -8.21 3.68 3.31
N SER A 46 -9.48 4.06 3.36
CA SER A 46 -10.60 3.16 3.70
C SER A 46 -10.73 2.02 2.68
N LEU A 47 -10.54 2.28 1.39
CA LEU A 47 -10.51 1.25 0.35
C LEU A 47 -9.32 0.29 0.53
N ILE A 48 -8.13 0.81 0.81
CA ILE A 48 -6.93 -0.01 1.03
C ILE A 48 -7.12 -0.95 2.22
N ILE A 49 -7.66 -0.47 3.33
CA ILE A 49 -7.97 -1.29 4.51
C ILE A 49 -9.03 -2.34 4.18
N ALA A 50 -10.07 -1.97 3.42
CA ALA A 50 -11.11 -2.90 3.00
C ALA A 50 -10.55 -4.00 2.07
N ALA A 51 -9.63 -3.66 1.16
CA ALA A 51 -8.94 -4.62 0.30
C ALA A 51 -8.07 -5.58 1.12
N ASP A 52 -7.30 -5.07 2.08
CA ASP A 52 -6.50 -5.93 2.97
C ASP A 52 -7.37 -6.91 3.76
N ALA A 53 -8.51 -6.48 4.25
CA ALA A 53 -9.44 -7.32 5.00
C ALA A 53 -9.95 -8.55 4.22
N VAL A 54 -10.01 -8.47 2.88
CA VAL A 54 -10.45 -9.58 2.00
C VAL A 54 -9.29 -10.18 1.18
N SER A 55 -8.05 -9.87 1.54
CA SER A 55 -6.87 -10.40 0.85
C SER A 55 -6.64 -11.88 1.13
N ASN A 56 -6.16 -12.62 0.13
CA ASN A 56 -5.84 -14.05 0.22
C ASN A 56 -4.34 -14.28 0.40
N VAL A 57 -3.77 -13.65 1.42
CA VAL A 57 -2.34 -13.76 1.75
C VAL A 57 -2.13 -14.42 3.11
N PRO A 58 -1.00 -15.09 3.36
CA PRO A 58 -0.73 -15.69 4.67
C PRO A 58 -0.54 -14.62 5.76
N ALA A 59 0.24 -13.60 5.50
CA ALA A 59 0.49 -12.46 6.39
C ALA A 59 0.81 -11.19 5.61
N VAL A 60 1.72 -11.29 4.64
CA VAL A 60 2.17 -10.19 3.77
C VAL A 60 2.01 -10.60 2.31
N TYR A 61 2.05 -9.63 1.40
CA TYR A 61 1.76 -9.84 -0.03
C TYR A 61 2.95 -10.38 -0.85
N GLY A 62 4.02 -10.83 -0.22
CA GLY A 62 5.12 -11.51 -0.90
C GLY A 62 4.69 -12.81 -1.60
N CYS A 63 3.55 -13.39 -1.23
CA CYS A 63 2.90 -14.53 -1.90
C CYS A 63 1.41 -14.54 -1.59
N TYR A 64 0.65 -15.28 -2.40
CA TYR A 64 -0.76 -15.59 -2.18
C TYR A 64 -0.96 -17.06 -1.84
N LEU A 65 -2.10 -17.37 -1.24
CA LEU A 65 -2.49 -18.75 -0.94
C LEU A 65 -3.10 -19.41 -2.18
N LYS A 66 -2.80 -20.70 -2.41
CA LYS A 66 -3.33 -21.48 -3.53
C LYS A 66 -4.81 -21.85 -3.42
N LYS A 67 -5.42 -21.59 -2.26
CA LYS A 67 -6.87 -21.75 -2.01
C LYS A 67 -7.35 -20.49 -1.30
N PHE A 68 -8.54 -20.03 -1.65
CA PHE A 68 -9.15 -18.92 -0.94
C PHE A 68 -9.47 -19.32 0.49
N LYS A 69 -9.10 -18.45 1.44
CA LYS A 69 -9.50 -18.59 2.84
C LYS A 69 -10.83 -17.88 3.08
N THR A 70 -11.56 -18.30 4.08
CA THR A 70 -12.90 -17.81 4.40
C THR A 70 -13.00 -16.28 4.45
N LYS A 71 -11.95 -15.58 4.87
CA LYS A 71 -11.98 -14.12 4.89
C LYS A 71 -11.95 -13.52 3.47
N ALA A 72 -11.25 -14.18 2.52
CA ALA A 72 -11.13 -13.71 1.14
C ALA A 72 -12.41 -13.89 0.33
N ASP A 73 -13.25 -14.87 0.71
CA ASP A 73 -14.56 -15.12 0.09
C ASP A 73 -15.63 -14.13 0.55
N LYS A 74 -15.36 -13.35 1.59
CA LYS A 74 -16.29 -12.31 2.03
C LYS A 74 -16.31 -11.15 1.03
N ALA A 75 -17.50 -10.58 0.83
CA ALA A 75 -17.62 -9.38 0.00
C ALA A 75 -16.86 -8.21 0.63
N LEU A 76 -16.05 -7.52 -0.16
CA LEU A 76 -15.38 -6.28 0.25
C LEU A 76 -16.42 -5.27 0.74
N LYS A 77 -16.17 -4.67 1.89
CA LYS A 77 -16.99 -3.61 2.49
C LYS A 77 -16.09 -2.48 2.93
N ILE A 78 -16.31 -1.29 2.43
CA ILE A 78 -15.67 -0.09 2.97
C ILE A 78 -16.38 0.26 4.27
N LEU A 79 -15.60 0.29 5.36
CA LEU A 79 -16.03 0.80 6.64
C LEU A 79 -15.28 2.10 6.90
N PRO A 80 -15.95 3.16 7.39
CA PRO A 80 -15.27 4.39 7.76
C PRO A 80 -14.16 4.09 8.78
N ILE A 81 -12.98 4.67 8.56
CA ILE A 81 -11.91 4.62 9.54
C ILE A 81 -12.37 5.44 10.75
N HIS A 82 -12.41 4.81 11.93
CA HIS A 82 -12.77 5.55 13.14
C HIS A 82 -11.67 6.56 13.48
N LYS A 83 -12.04 7.84 13.47
CA LYS A 83 -11.17 8.89 13.97
C LYS A 83 -11.08 8.75 15.49
N ASN A 84 -9.88 8.56 15.99
CA ASN A 84 -9.68 8.55 17.43
C ASN A 84 -9.63 9.98 17.95
N ASP A 85 -10.72 10.45 18.52
CA ASP A 85 -10.87 11.82 19.02
C ASP A 85 -9.87 12.19 20.13
N THR A 86 -9.27 11.21 20.80
CA THR A 86 -8.22 11.40 21.80
C THR A 86 -7.00 12.15 21.24
N TYR A 87 -6.78 12.06 19.93
CA TYR A 87 -5.67 12.72 19.23
C TYR A 87 -6.10 13.91 18.35
N ALA A 88 -7.38 14.26 18.34
CA ALA A 88 -7.94 15.30 17.46
C ALA A 88 -7.26 16.67 17.61
N ASN A 89 -6.73 16.99 18.80
CA ASN A 89 -6.08 18.26 19.10
C ASN A 89 -4.55 18.26 18.85
N LYS A 90 -3.95 17.13 18.45
CA LYS A 90 -2.52 17.04 18.17
C LYS A 90 -2.25 17.36 16.71
N LYS A 91 -1.38 18.32 16.46
CA LYS A 91 -0.88 18.66 15.11
C LYS A 91 0.12 17.58 14.64
N SER A 92 -0.40 16.42 14.25
CA SER A 92 0.40 15.39 13.63
C SER A 92 0.65 15.73 12.16
N LYS A 93 1.86 15.43 11.66
CA LYS A 93 2.21 15.57 10.24
C LYS A 93 2.76 14.24 9.72
N THR A 94 2.45 13.92 8.49
CA THR A 94 3.01 12.77 7.78
C THR A 94 3.81 13.28 6.58
N TYR A 95 4.88 12.58 6.26
CA TYR A 95 5.76 12.94 5.15
C TYR A 95 6.08 11.68 4.35
N ASN A 96 6.11 11.81 3.03
CA ASN A 96 6.64 10.80 2.13
C ASN A 96 7.98 11.30 1.58
N LYS A 97 9.05 11.13 2.37
CA LYS A 97 10.39 11.62 2.09
C LYS A 97 11.42 10.55 2.38
N ASP A 98 12.57 10.65 1.74
CA ASP A 98 13.72 9.83 2.11
C ASP A 98 14.25 10.30 3.48
N VAL A 99 14.32 9.37 4.42
CA VAL A 99 14.85 9.66 5.77
C VAL A 99 16.34 9.98 5.77
N LEU A 100 17.06 9.68 4.69
CA LEU A 100 18.48 10.01 4.53
C LEU A 100 18.70 11.38 3.85
N ASP A 101 17.63 12.06 3.43
CA ASP A 101 17.69 13.42 2.89
C ASP A 101 18.09 14.39 4.02
N GLN A 102 19.30 14.95 3.91
CA GLN A 102 19.87 15.82 4.93
C GLN A 102 19.09 17.13 5.09
N ASP A 103 18.52 17.69 4.02
CA ASP A 103 17.70 18.89 4.07
C ASP A 103 16.38 18.59 4.78
N PHE A 104 15.81 17.41 4.53
CA PHE A 104 14.64 16.93 5.24
C PHE A 104 14.93 16.73 6.72
N LEU A 105 16.01 16.08 7.09
CA LEU A 105 16.42 15.88 8.48
C LEU A 105 16.67 17.20 9.19
N ALA A 106 17.35 18.16 8.56
CA ALA A 106 17.62 19.47 9.11
C ALA A 106 16.34 20.30 9.35
N SER A 107 15.23 19.97 8.69
CA SER A 107 13.95 20.65 8.85
C SER A 107 13.21 20.27 10.14
N PHE A 108 13.66 19.24 10.86
CA PHE A 108 13.04 18.79 12.10
C PHE A 108 13.78 19.26 13.33
N LYS A 109 12.99 19.61 14.36
CA LYS A 109 13.46 19.68 15.75
C LYS A 109 12.55 18.79 16.57
N SER A 110 13.13 17.83 17.25
CA SER A 110 12.42 16.82 18.03
C SER A 110 13.21 16.46 19.29
N ASP A 111 12.53 16.29 20.39
CA ASP A 111 13.14 15.84 21.64
C ASP A 111 13.43 14.34 21.63
N LEU A 112 12.70 13.57 20.79
CA LEU A 112 12.82 12.14 20.63
C LEU A 112 12.57 11.73 19.19
N VAL A 113 13.42 10.87 18.66
CA VAL A 113 13.26 10.24 17.34
C VAL A 113 13.17 8.73 17.52
N TYR A 114 12.10 8.13 16.98
CA TYR A 114 11.98 6.67 16.89
C TYR A 114 12.28 6.24 15.44
N LEU A 115 13.29 5.39 15.27
CA LEU A 115 13.72 4.87 13.97
C LEU A 115 13.33 3.40 13.84
N ASP A 116 12.53 3.09 12.83
CA ASP A 116 12.12 1.72 12.50
C ASP A 116 12.20 1.47 10.99
N PRO A 117 13.40 1.58 10.39
CA PRO A 117 13.59 1.33 8.96
C PRO A 117 13.50 -0.16 8.64
N PRO A 118 13.21 -0.53 7.39
CA PRO A 118 13.37 -1.91 6.91
C PRO A 118 14.83 -2.35 7.02
N TYR A 119 15.13 -3.25 7.95
CA TYR A 119 16.49 -3.71 8.28
C TYR A 119 16.84 -5.09 7.70
N ASN A 120 15.96 -5.69 6.90
CA ASN A 120 16.15 -7.00 6.29
C ASN A 120 15.65 -7.02 4.84
N GLU A 121 15.76 -8.16 4.16
CA GLU A 121 15.31 -8.32 2.77
C GLU A 121 13.80 -8.17 2.56
N ARG A 122 13.01 -8.17 3.63
CA ARG A 122 11.56 -8.01 3.59
C ARG A 122 11.19 -6.55 3.50
N GLN A 123 11.28 -5.99 2.31
CA GLN A 123 10.97 -4.60 2.05
C GLN A 123 9.47 -4.35 1.97
N TYR A 124 9.01 -3.20 2.45
CA TYR A 124 7.60 -2.82 2.36
C TYR A 124 7.12 -2.73 0.90
N SER A 125 7.95 -2.24 -0.01
CA SER A 125 7.66 -2.21 -1.44
C SER A 125 7.32 -3.59 -2.03
N LYS A 126 7.98 -4.66 -1.54
CA LYS A 126 7.71 -6.06 -1.93
C LYS A 126 6.59 -6.71 -1.13
N ASN A 127 6.44 -6.33 0.13
CA ASN A 127 5.49 -6.98 1.03
C ASN A 127 4.06 -6.43 0.91
N TYR A 128 3.90 -5.22 0.35
CA TYR A 128 2.61 -4.53 0.25
C TYR A 128 2.31 -4.01 -1.16
N PHE A 129 3.02 -4.50 -2.18
CA PHE A 129 2.89 -4.01 -3.55
C PHE A 129 1.45 -3.99 -4.11
N PRO A 130 0.55 -4.99 -3.87
CA PRO A 130 -0.80 -4.88 -4.37
C PRO A 130 -1.59 -3.73 -3.74
N LEU A 131 -1.33 -3.40 -2.47
CA LEU A 131 -1.93 -2.24 -1.81
C LEU A 131 -1.36 -0.93 -2.35
N ASN A 132 -0.06 -0.88 -2.65
CA ASN A 132 0.57 0.25 -3.32
C ASN A 132 -0.04 0.50 -4.71
N ILE A 133 -0.31 -0.58 -5.47
CA ILE A 133 -0.99 -0.49 -6.78
C ILE A 133 -2.40 0.13 -6.62
N ILE A 134 -3.17 -0.30 -5.63
CA ILE A 134 -4.49 0.28 -5.35
C ILE A 134 -4.38 1.77 -5.00
N ALA A 135 -3.29 2.20 -4.35
CA ALA A 135 -3.06 3.60 -3.99
C ALA A 135 -2.69 4.49 -5.19
N LYS A 136 -2.12 3.93 -6.26
CA LYS A 136 -1.66 4.69 -7.44
C LYS A 136 -2.83 5.29 -8.22
N THR A 137 -2.56 6.43 -8.87
CA THR A 137 -3.51 7.02 -9.81
C THR A 137 -3.53 6.26 -11.15
N PRO A 138 -4.61 6.37 -11.96
CA PRO A 138 -4.66 5.76 -13.29
C PRO A 138 -3.49 6.18 -14.19
N GLU A 139 -3.01 7.43 -14.06
CA GLU A 139 -1.86 7.96 -14.81
C GLU A 139 -0.57 7.24 -14.41
N GLN A 140 -0.36 7.06 -13.10
CA GLN A 140 0.80 6.33 -12.59
C GLN A 140 0.79 4.86 -13.04
N LEU A 141 -0.38 4.23 -13.09
CA LEU A 141 -0.52 2.84 -13.55
C LEU A 141 -0.22 2.67 -15.05
N LYS A 142 -0.51 3.67 -15.89
CA LYS A 142 -0.22 3.63 -17.33
C LYS A 142 1.28 3.59 -17.64
N THR A 143 2.09 4.13 -16.77
CA THR A 143 3.56 4.22 -16.94
C THR A 143 4.31 3.09 -16.27
N GLU A 144 3.60 2.15 -15.60
CA GLU A 144 4.25 1.03 -14.94
C GLU A 144 4.71 -0.06 -15.91
N GLU A 145 5.86 -0.64 -15.60
CA GLU A 145 6.31 -1.83 -16.32
C GLU A 145 5.40 -3.04 -16.00
N PRO A 146 5.23 -3.94 -16.98
CA PRO A 146 4.47 -5.17 -16.77
C PRO A 146 4.99 -5.96 -15.58
N LEU A 147 4.08 -6.50 -14.79
CA LEU A 147 4.40 -7.31 -13.63
C LEU A 147 5.15 -8.59 -14.02
N LYS A 148 6.28 -8.84 -13.38
CA LYS A 148 7.13 -10.01 -13.63
C LYS A 148 6.88 -11.12 -12.61
N GLY A 149 7.13 -12.36 -13.02
CA GLY A 149 7.07 -13.56 -12.17
C GLY A 149 5.68 -13.97 -11.73
N LYS A 150 5.62 -15.05 -10.96
CA LYS A 150 4.35 -15.68 -10.51
C LYS A 150 3.53 -14.76 -9.60
N THR A 151 4.19 -13.98 -8.75
CA THR A 151 3.50 -13.11 -7.78
C THR A 151 3.16 -11.74 -8.35
N GLY A 152 3.79 -11.32 -9.45
CA GLY A 152 3.57 -10.01 -10.04
C GLY A 152 4.21 -8.87 -9.26
N ILE A 153 5.29 -9.13 -8.52
CA ILE A 153 6.05 -8.09 -7.82
C ILE A 153 6.67 -7.14 -8.85
N PRO A 154 6.44 -5.82 -8.75
CA PRO A 154 7.03 -4.83 -9.65
C PRO A 154 8.56 -4.89 -9.65
N SER A 155 9.16 -4.56 -10.79
CA SER A 155 10.63 -4.59 -10.95
C SER A 155 11.35 -3.44 -10.22
N ASP A 156 10.63 -2.35 -9.96
CA ASP A 156 11.10 -1.11 -9.34
C ASP A 156 11.03 -1.13 -7.80
N CYS A 157 10.83 -2.30 -7.20
CA CYS A 157 10.78 -2.42 -5.74
C CYS A 157 12.07 -1.90 -5.09
N PHE A 158 11.92 -0.83 -4.31
CA PHE A 158 13.02 -0.19 -3.57
C PHE A 158 13.61 -1.12 -2.52
N LEU A 159 14.93 -1.09 -2.39
CA LEU A 159 15.68 -1.79 -1.34
C LEU A 159 16.36 -0.75 -0.44
N SER A 160 15.92 -0.70 0.82
CA SER A 160 16.45 0.25 1.80
C SER A 160 17.97 0.04 2.05
N PRO A 161 18.77 1.12 2.10
CA PRO A 161 20.18 1.04 2.51
C PRO A 161 20.39 0.41 3.90
N PHE A 162 19.45 0.58 4.82
CA PHE A 162 19.51 -0.02 6.16
C PHE A 162 19.54 -1.56 6.18
N CYS A 163 19.15 -2.23 5.08
CA CYS A 163 19.24 -3.70 4.98
C CYS A 163 20.54 -4.18 4.34
N ARG A 164 21.44 -3.28 3.92
CA ARG A 164 22.70 -3.60 3.26
C ARG A 164 23.87 -3.36 4.21
N LYS A 165 24.53 -4.44 4.62
CA LYS A 165 25.63 -4.40 5.62
C LYS A 165 26.71 -3.33 5.34
N LYS A 166 27.01 -3.05 4.04
CA LYS A 166 28.02 -2.06 3.68
C LYS A 166 27.50 -0.62 3.68
N GLU A 167 26.20 -0.43 3.53
CA GLU A 167 25.57 0.87 3.37
C GLU A 167 24.99 1.38 4.69
N VAL A 168 24.59 0.47 5.61
CA VAL A 168 23.98 0.83 6.89
C VAL A 168 24.87 1.67 7.80
N ILE A 169 26.20 1.58 7.64
CA ILE A 169 27.15 2.39 8.44
C ILE A 169 27.23 3.83 7.93
N GLN A 170 26.81 4.09 6.70
CA GLN A 170 26.78 5.40 6.07
C GLN A 170 25.40 6.06 6.12
N ALA A 171 24.36 5.28 6.41
CA ALA A 171 22.99 5.73 6.58
C ALA A 171 22.73 6.16 8.02
#